data_2d42f305e5feef71ced17db3067f3230
#
_entry.id   2d42f305e5feef71ced17db3067f3230
#
_cell.length_a   1.000
_cell.length_b   1.000
_cell.length_c   1.000
_cell.angle_alpha   90.00
_cell.angle_beta   90.00
_cell.angle_gamma   90.00
#
_symmetry.space_group_name_H-M   'P 1'
#
loop_
_entity.id
_entity.type
_entity.pdbx_description
1 polymer ?
#
loop_
_entity_poly.entity_id
_entity_poly.type
_entity_poly.pdbx_seq_one_letter_code
_entity_poly.pdbx_strand_id
1 'polypeptide(L)'
;MTDTPADDKADQAAGAMAQIGPGPMGFKDFDELDAILEELRTRHDETPQWEFCEGFMAALICCRRVIGASEYLPVLLDIDAGREWERQDNAGEEGDFAEGSFANEAQLQRFMQLWGQRWIEVAEALNADIQTLEDERAYFPEVLDLKGAVAALSPEARAGMPGDGVPSYCQVWALGFMYAVENWPEEWTPPRDKEARKILDESLGAIIALTDDDTEAPAVCMFEEGGAPSVSKRRLTEFSDALWAVYNLRDLWRHFGERVASLRAETKPGRNDPCFCGSGKKFKKCHGA
;
A
#
# COMPACT_ATOMS: atom_id res chain seq x y z
N MET A 1 5.02 40.99 47.57
CA MET A 1 4.96 41.04 46.10
C MET A 1 5.43 39.68 45.66
N THR A 2 4.50 38.80 45.39
CA THR A 2 4.70 37.39 44.99
C THR A 2 4.12 37.26 43.58
N ASP A 3 5.03 37.16 42.61
CA ASP A 3 4.65 36.77 41.25
C ASP A 3 4.45 35.28 41.21
N THR A 4 3.26 34.86 40.79
CA THR A 4 2.88 33.48 40.57
C THR A 4 3.03 33.20 39.07
N PRO A 5 3.70 32.12 38.67
CA PRO A 5 3.86 31.83 37.24
C PRO A 5 2.55 31.26 36.67
N ALA A 6 2.00 31.96 35.68
CA ALA A 6 0.82 31.58 34.91
C ALA A 6 1.15 30.68 33.71
N ASP A 7 2.41 30.42 33.42
CA ASP A 7 2.84 29.71 32.19
C ASP A 7 2.88 28.17 32.30
N ASP A 8 2.83 27.63 33.52
CA ASP A 8 2.99 26.17 33.75
C ASP A 8 1.68 25.36 33.48
N LYS A 9 0.51 26.02 33.37
CA LYS A 9 -0.76 25.36 33.09
C LYS A 9 -1.09 25.27 31.60
N ALA A 10 -0.52 26.14 30.79
CA ALA A 10 -0.72 26.12 29.33
C ALA A 10 0.10 24.99 28.67
N ASP A 11 1.30 24.70 29.17
CA ASP A 11 2.14 23.62 28.67
C ASP A 11 1.64 22.23 29.07
N GLN A 12 0.99 22.09 30.25
CA GLN A 12 0.37 20.82 30.67
C GLN A 12 -0.92 20.52 29.89
N ALA A 13 -1.65 21.54 29.43
CA ALA A 13 -2.86 21.35 28.61
C ALA A 13 -2.50 21.02 27.16
N ALA A 14 -1.40 21.55 26.62
CA ALA A 14 -0.91 21.21 25.28
C ALA A 14 -0.33 19.79 25.20
N GLY A 15 0.30 19.31 26.29
CA GLY A 15 0.82 17.94 26.36
C GLY A 15 -0.25 16.86 26.54
N ALA A 16 -1.46 17.21 27.01
CA ALA A 16 -2.54 16.24 27.23
C ALA A 16 -3.45 16.03 25.99
N MET A 17 -3.35 16.87 24.96
CA MET A 17 -4.10 16.71 23.70
C MET A 17 -3.36 15.94 22.62
N ALA A 18 -2.13 15.52 22.83
CA ALA A 18 -1.27 14.89 21.82
C ALA A 18 -1.27 13.35 21.82
N GLN A 19 -2.13 12.67 22.60
CA GLN A 19 -2.11 11.20 22.70
C GLN A 19 -3.50 10.57 22.90
N ILE A 20 -4.47 10.89 22.02
CA ILE A 20 -5.60 10.00 21.81
C ILE A 20 -5.80 9.90 20.29
N GLY A 21 -4.87 9.20 19.63
CA GLY A 21 -5.17 8.55 18.36
C GLY A 21 -6.14 7.39 18.66
N PRO A 22 -6.98 6.99 17.72
CA PRO A 22 -7.74 5.75 17.86
C PRO A 22 -6.73 4.63 18.18
N GLY A 23 -7.10 3.72 19.10
CA GLY A 23 -6.29 2.54 19.39
C GLY A 23 -6.09 1.69 18.14
N PRO A 24 -5.29 0.62 18.19
CA PRO A 24 -5.05 -0.23 17.03
C PRO A 24 -6.37 -0.75 16.48
N MET A 25 -6.43 -0.91 15.14
CA MET A 25 -7.59 -1.45 14.46
C MET A 25 -7.91 -2.86 14.98
N GLY A 26 -9.19 -3.11 15.19
CA GLY A 26 -9.69 -4.41 15.62
C GLY A 26 -10.56 -5.06 14.54
N PHE A 27 -11.01 -6.30 14.80
CA PHE A 27 -11.83 -7.08 13.85
C PHE A 27 -13.03 -6.30 13.31
N LYS A 28 -13.68 -5.48 14.12
CA LYS A 28 -14.85 -4.67 13.67
C LYS A 28 -14.48 -3.60 12.64
N ASP A 29 -13.27 -3.06 12.72
CA ASP A 29 -12.80 -2.05 11.78
C ASP A 29 -12.49 -2.69 10.43
N PHE A 30 -11.91 -3.90 10.44
CA PHE A 30 -11.68 -4.69 9.23
C PHE A 30 -12.99 -5.21 8.62
N ASP A 31 -13.95 -5.71 9.44
CA ASP A 31 -15.28 -6.08 8.97
C ASP A 31 -16.00 -4.90 8.29
N GLU A 32 -15.84 -3.68 8.83
CA GLU A 32 -16.43 -2.48 8.25
C GLU A 32 -15.74 -2.10 6.92
N LEU A 33 -14.40 -2.21 6.83
CA LEU A 33 -13.67 -2.01 5.58
C LEU A 33 -14.11 -3.00 4.49
N ASP A 34 -14.20 -4.28 4.83
CA ASP A 34 -14.67 -5.30 3.91
C ASP A 34 -16.11 -5.02 3.45
N ALA A 35 -16.99 -4.61 4.36
CA ALA A 35 -18.38 -4.26 4.01
C ALA A 35 -18.43 -3.05 3.06
N ILE A 36 -17.57 -2.05 3.23
CA ILE A 36 -17.49 -0.90 2.32
C ILE A 36 -16.98 -1.34 0.95
N LEU A 37 -15.93 -2.15 0.88
CA LEU A 37 -15.38 -2.65 -0.38
C LEU A 37 -16.36 -3.58 -1.11
N GLU A 38 -17.11 -4.43 -0.38
CA GLU A 38 -18.14 -5.28 -0.95
C GLU A 38 -19.30 -4.46 -1.54
N GLU A 39 -19.69 -3.40 -0.86
CA GLU A 39 -20.73 -2.49 -1.36
C GLU A 39 -20.24 -1.72 -2.59
N LEU A 40 -18.97 -1.26 -2.60
CA LEU A 40 -18.35 -0.66 -3.80
C LEU A 40 -18.34 -1.64 -4.98
N ARG A 41 -18.03 -2.92 -4.75
CA ARG A 41 -18.00 -3.97 -5.77
C ARG A 41 -19.36 -4.19 -6.45
N THR A 42 -20.45 -3.84 -5.79
CA THR A 42 -21.78 -3.86 -6.45
C THR A 42 -21.91 -2.85 -7.59
N ARG A 43 -21.05 -1.84 -7.64
CA ARG A 43 -21.04 -0.79 -8.67
C ARG A 43 -19.79 -0.85 -9.55
N HIS A 44 -18.69 -1.31 -8.99
CA HIS A 44 -17.37 -1.46 -9.63
C HIS A 44 -16.89 -2.86 -9.35
N ASP A 45 -17.14 -3.79 -10.26
CA ASP A 45 -16.89 -5.22 -10.11
C ASP A 45 -15.41 -5.58 -9.92
N GLU A 46 -14.50 -4.69 -10.36
CA GLU A 46 -13.06 -4.82 -10.16
C GLU A 46 -12.57 -4.33 -8.78
N THR A 47 -13.45 -3.80 -7.92
CA THR A 47 -13.06 -3.37 -6.57
C THR A 47 -12.45 -4.55 -5.79
N PRO A 48 -11.19 -4.43 -5.31
CA PRO A 48 -10.50 -5.53 -4.65
C PRO A 48 -11.04 -5.79 -3.24
N GLN A 49 -10.76 -6.97 -2.70
CA GLN A 49 -10.98 -7.28 -1.29
C GLN A 49 -9.87 -6.68 -0.40
N TRP A 50 -10.13 -6.60 0.92
CA TRP A 50 -9.22 -5.94 1.84
C TRP A 50 -7.79 -6.50 1.82
N GLU A 51 -7.61 -7.81 1.76
CA GLU A 51 -6.29 -8.45 1.72
C GLU A 51 -5.43 -7.92 0.56
N PHE A 52 -6.03 -7.71 -0.62
CA PHE A 52 -5.37 -7.08 -1.77
C PHE A 52 -5.00 -5.62 -1.47
N CYS A 53 -5.93 -4.88 -0.89
CA CYS A 53 -5.71 -3.48 -0.50
C CYS A 53 -4.56 -3.33 0.48
N GLU A 54 -4.42 -4.26 1.41
CA GLU A 54 -3.33 -4.23 2.40
C GLU A 54 -1.96 -4.52 1.77
N GLY A 55 -1.88 -5.48 0.86
CA GLY A 55 -0.66 -5.72 0.08
C GLY A 55 -0.25 -4.51 -0.74
N PHE A 56 -1.21 -3.91 -1.42
CA PHE A 56 -1.03 -2.67 -2.17
C PHE A 56 -0.54 -1.52 -1.27
N MET A 57 -1.16 -1.33 -0.11
CA MET A 57 -0.75 -0.33 0.88
C MET A 57 0.69 -0.55 1.35
N ALA A 58 1.07 -1.78 1.68
CA ALA A 58 2.43 -2.11 2.10
C ALA A 58 3.47 -1.75 1.03
N ALA A 59 3.17 -2.02 -0.24
CA ALA A 59 4.02 -1.62 -1.36
C ALA A 59 4.15 -0.10 -1.48
N LEU A 60 3.05 0.65 -1.38
CA LEU A 60 3.07 2.11 -1.42
C LEU A 60 3.89 2.71 -0.28
N ILE A 61 3.78 2.18 0.94
CA ILE A 61 4.58 2.61 2.09
C ILE A 61 6.08 2.33 1.85
N CYS A 62 6.41 1.25 1.13
CA CYS A 62 7.78 0.94 0.73
C CYS A 62 8.26 1.74 -0.48
N CYS A 63 7.39 2.40 -1.25
CA CYS A 63 7.80 3.18 -2.41
C CYS A 63 8.86 4.22 -2.08
N ARG A 64 9.70 4.50 -3.06
CA ARG A 64 10.80 5.46 -2.93
C ARG A 64 10.32 6.90 -2.79
N ARG A 65 9.20 7.25 -3.43
CA ARG A 65 8.50 8.52 -3.23
C ARG A 65 7.14 8.29 -2.56
N VAL A 66 6.61 9.32 -1.94
CA VAL A 66 5.24 9.32 -1.45
C VAL A 66 4.29 9.40 -2.64
N ILE A 67 3.42 8.40 -2.80
CA ILE A 67 2.34 8.40 -3.79
C ILE A 67 1.08 8.88 -3.07
N GLY A 68 0.49 9.97 -3.53
CA GLY A 68 -0.67 10.59 -2.89
C GLY A 68 -1.96 9.81 -3.10
N ALA A 69 -2.93 9.97 -2.19
CA ALA A 69 -4.23 9.29 -2.28
C ALA A 69 -4.98 9.59 -3.58
N SER A 70 -4.92 10.80 -4.08
CA SER A 70 -5.49 11.20 -5.37
C SER A 70 -4.87 10.49 -6.59
N GLU A 71 -3.66 9.94 -6.43
CA GLU A 71 -2.97 9.19 -7.48
C GLU A 71 -3.27 7.68 -7.38
N TYR A 72 -3.24 7.11 -6.16
CA TYR A 72 -3.35 5.65 -6.02
C TYR A 72 -4.79 5.14 -5.83
N LEU A 73 -5.69 5.90 -5.23
CA LEU A 73 -7.06 5.41 -5.01
C LEU A 73 -7.81 5.12 -6.30
N PRO A 74 -7.71 5.95 -7.37
CA PRO A 74 -8.31 5.62 -8.67
C PRO A 74 -7.80 4.29 -9.23
N VAL A 75 -6.51 4.03 -9.08
CA VAL A 75 -5.87 2.80 -9.57
C VAL A 75 -6.32 1.59 -8.75
N LEU A 76 -6.36 1.74 -7.41
CA LEU A 76 -6.71 0.64 -6.51
C LEU A 76 -8.18 0.23 -6.62
N LEU A 77 -9.08 1.21 -6.68
CA LEU A 77 -10.53 0.98 -6.59
C LEU A 77 -11.22 0.96 -7.96
N ASP A 78 -10.45 1.12 -9.05
CA ASP A 78 -10.96 1.28 -10.42
C ASP A 78 -12.07 2.34 -10.52
N ILE A 79 -11.87 3.46 -9.83
CA ILE A 79 -12.83 4.57 -9.80
C ILE A 79 -12.27 5.79 -10.52
N ASP A 80 -13.13 6.53 -11.23
CA ASP A 80 -12.78 7.82 -11.83
C ASP A 80 -12.74 8.92 -10.75
N ALA A 81 -11.77 8.82 -9.85
CA ALA A 81 -11.62 9.73 -8.72
C ALA A 81 -11.22 11.16 -9.10
N GLY A 82 -10.82 11.40 -10.36
CA GLY A 82 -10.47 12.75 -10.82
C GLY A 82 -11.58 13.77 -10.64
N ARG A 83 -12.83 13.33 -10.68
CA ARG A 83 -14.00 14.20 -10.47
C ARG A 83 -14.40 14.37 -9.00
N GLU A 84 -14.08 13.43 -8.13
CA GLU A 84 -14.48 13.46 -6.73
C GLU A 84 -13.56 14.33 -5.88
N TRP A 85 -12.24 14.27 -6.13
CA TRP A 85 -11.25 15.10 -5.41
C TRP A 85 -11.28 16.56 -5.81
N GLU A 86 -11.49 16.87 -7.09
CA GLU A 86 -11.62 18.25 -7.58
C GLU A 86 -12.85 18.97 -7.01
N ARG A 87 -13.89 18.23 -6.58
CA ARG A 87 -15.09 18.80 -5.95
C ARG A 87 -14.89 19.16 -4.48
N GLN A 88 -14.02 18.45 -3.75
CA GLN A 88 -13.68 18.82 -2.37
C GLN A 88 -12.99 20.18 -2.27
N ASP A 89 -12.19 20.54 -3.26
CA ASP A 89 -11.52 21.86 -3.31
C ASP A 89 -12.49 23.01 -3.68
N ASN A 90 -13.65 22.68 -4.23
CA ASN A 90 -14.68 23.65 -4.65
C ASN A 90 -15.95 23.60 -3.77
N ALA A 91 -15.87 23.22 -2.51
CA ALA A 91 -16.99 23.06 -1.58
C ALA A 91 -17.75 24.38 -1.31
N GLY A 92 -18.49 24.85 -2.29
CA GLY A 92 -19.40 25.98 -2.23
C GLY A 92 -20.74 25.75 -2.94
N GLU A 93 -20.87 24.65 -3.68
CA GLU A 93 -22.12 24.26 -4.32
C GLU A 93 -22.50 22.85 -3.89
N GLU A 94 -23.74 22.67 -3.38
CA GLU A 94 -24.36 21.36 -3.15
C GLU A 94 -24.45 20.64 -4.51
N GLY A 95 -23.33 20.06 -4.94
CA GLY A 95 -23.26 19.22 -6.11
C GLY A 95 -23.54 17.77 -5.72
N ASP A 96 -24.43 17.12 -6.41
CA ASP A 96 -24.67 15.68 -6.32
C ASP A 96 -23.32 14.94 -6.25
N PHE A 97 -23.18 14.14 -5.19
CA PHE A 97 -22.09 13.17 -5.07
C PHE A 97 -22.03 12.37 -6.37
N ALA A 98 -20.90 12.32 -7.06
CA ALA A 98 -20.85 11.71 -8.38
C ALA A 98 -21.44 10.30 -8.30
N GLU A 99 -22.50 10.06 -9.06
CA GLU A 99 -23.06 8.73 -9.23
C GLU A 99 -21.90 7.79 -9.62
N GLY A 100 -21.44 6.97 -8.67
CA GLY A 100 -20.61 5.90 -9.11
C GLY A 100 -19.58 5.33 -8.16
N SER A 101 -18.96 6.05 -7.21
CA SER A 101 -17.90 5.42 -6.42
C SER A 101 -18.39 4.99 -5.05
N PHE A 102 -18.44 5.88 -4.07
CA PHE A 102 -18.99 5.56 -2.75
C PHE A 102 -20.49 5.85 -2.71
N ALA A 103 -21.23 5.17 -1.83
CA ALA A 103 -22.68 5.37 -1.69
C ALA A 103 -23.05 6.79 -1.26
N ASN A 104 -22.19 7.42 -0.48
CA ASN A 104 -22.33 8.79 0.02
C ASN A 104 -21.02 9.28 0.64
N GLU A 105 -20.96 10.59 0.92
CA GLU A 105 -19.80 11.23 1.53
C GLU A 105 -19.42 10.62 2.89
N ALA A 106 -20.38 10.21 3.71
CA ALA A 106 -20.10 9.61 5.02
C ALA A 106 -19.36 8.26 4.88
N GLN A 107 -19.72 7.46 3.88
CA GLN A 107 -19.02 6.21 3.58
C GLN A 107 -17.59 6.46 3.10
N LEU A 108 -17.39 7.44 2.21
CA LEU A 108 -16.05 7.85 1.78
C LEU A 108 -15.21 8.33 2.97
N GLN A 109 -15.74 9.21 3.80
CA GLN A 109 -15.03 9.71 4.99
C GLN A 109 -14.66 8.56 5.95
N ARG A 110 -15.57 7.61 6.15
CA ARG A 110 -15.31 6.46 7.01
C ARG A 110 -14.25 5.54 6.42
N PHE A 111 -14.32 5.25 5.13
CA PHE A 111 -13.28 4.49 4.43
C PHE A 111 -11.91 5.17 4.57
N MET A 112 -11.82 6.47 4.30
CA MET A 112 -10.57 7.22 4.41
C MET A 112 -10.02 7.26 5.84
N GLN A 113 -10.89 7.31 6.84
CA GLN A 113 -10.49 7.25 8.24
C GLN A 113 -9.86 5.89 8.57
N LEU A 114 -10.52 4.78 8.23
CA LEU A 114 -10.02 3.42 8.47
C LEU A 114 -8.75 3.15 7.68
N TRP A 115 -8.73 3.52 6.41
CA TRP A 115 -7.54 3.43 5.55
C TRP A 115 -6.35 4.18 6.13
N GLY A 116 -6.56 5.44 6.54
CA GLY A 116 -5.51 6.26 7.14
C GLY A 116 -5.00 5.72 8.47
N GLN A 117 -5.89 5.16 9.30
CA GLN A 117 -5.51 4.50 10.54
C GLN A 117 -4.62 3.29 10.27
N ARG A 118 -5.04 2.39 9.36
CA ARG A 118 -4.23 1.23 9.00
C ARG A 118 -2.89 1.61 8.36
N TRP A 119 -2.90 2.64 7.51
CA TRP A 119 -1.67 3.17 6.91
C TRP A 119 -0.64 3.56 7.97
N ILE A 120 -1.07 4.26 9.02
CA ILE A 120 -0.20 4.67 10.13
C ILE A 120 0.36 3.44 10.85
N GLU A 121 -0.50 2.48 11.19
CA GLU A 121 -0.09 1.24 11.88
C GLU A 121 0.96 0.46 11.07
N VAL A 122 0.70 0.25 9.78
CA VAL A 122 1.63 -0.46 8.88
C VAL A 122 2.94 0.32 8.74
N ALA A 123 2.88 1.65 8.59
CA ALA A 123 4.07 2.48 8.48
C ALA A 123 4.91 2.49 9.78
N GLU A 124 4.27 2.52 10.94
CA GLU A 124 4.94 2.41 12.24
C GLU A 124 5.60 1.04 12.41
N ALA A 125 4.89 -0.04 12.11
CA ALA A 125 5.41 -1.39 12.18
C ALA A 125 6.62 -1.59 11.25
N LEU A 126 6.54 -1.14 10.00
CA LEU A 126 7.64 -1.24 9.03
C LEU A 126 8.82 -0.30 9.34
N ASN A 127 8.65 0.67 10.23
CA ASN A 127 9.74 1.52 10.74
C ASN A 127 10.32 1.02 12.07
N ALA A 128 9.70 0.02 12.70
CA ALA A 128 10.18 -0.54 13.95
C ALA A 128 11.47 -1.35 13.72
N ASP A 129 12.46 -1.17 14.60
CA ASP A 129 13.66 -2.01 14.60
C ASP A 129 13.32 -3.32 15.32
N ILE A 130 13.01 -4.36 14.53
CA ILE A 130 12.69 -5.69 15.02
C ILE A 130 13.81 -6.67 14.67
N GLN A 131 13.97 -7.71 15.48
CA GLN A 131 14.96 -8.76 15.26
C GLN A 131 14.30 -10.10 14.85
N THR A 132 13.03 -10.26 15.15
CA THR A 132 12.23 -11.44 14.80
C THR A 132 10.81 -11.02 14.46
N LEU A 133 10.09 -11.86 13.72
CA LEU A 133 8.67 -11.61 13.39
C LEU A 133 7.74 -11.87 14.59
N GLU A 134 8.22 -12.46 15.68
CA GLU A 134 7.48 -12.61 16.93
C GLU A 134 7.46 -11.34 17.79
N ASP A 135 8.20 -10.28 17.39
CA ASP A 135 8.11 -8.97 18.05
C ASP A 135 6.70 -8.40 17.87
N GLU A 136 6.07 -7.98 18.96
CA GLU A 136 4.71 -7.42 18.95
C GLU A 136 4.57 -6.17 18.06
N ARG A 137 5.69 -5.52 17.71
CA ARG A 137 5.74 -4.37 16.81
C ARG A 137 5.91 -4.77 15.33
N ALA A 138 6.07 -6.08 15.06
CA ALA A 138 6.27 -6.54 13.70
C ALA A 138 5.02 -6.30 12.83
N TYR A 139 5.25 -5.97 11.56
CA TYR A 139 4.18 -5.91 10.59
C TYR A 139 3.62 -7.29 10.32
N PHE A 140 2.33 -7.44 10.54
CA PHE A 140 1.54 -8.58 10.10
C PHE A 140 0.34 -8.07 9.30
N PRO A 141 0.17 -8.51 8.05
CA PRO A 141 -1.02 -8.17 7.27
C PRO A 141 -2.25 -8.92 7.81
N GLU A 142 -3.42 -8.29 7.68
CA GLU A 142 -4.69 -8.94 7.93
C GLU A 142 -5.03 -9.84 6.74
N VAL A 143 -4.74 -11.12 6.88
CA VAL A 143 -4.91 -12.14 5.83
C VAL A 143 -5.72 -13.31 6.34
N LEU A 144 -6.54 -13.89 5.48
CA LEU A 144 -7.42 -15.00 5.83
C LEU A 144 -7.00 -16.29 5.14
N ASP A 145 -6.94 -17.39 5.90
CA ASP A 145 -6.83 -18.73 5.33
C ASP A 145 -8.17 -19.18 4.73
N LEU A 146 -8.43 -18.74 3.50
CA LEU A 146 -9.67 -19.07 2.79
C LEU A 146 -9.86 -20.55 2.55
N LYS A 147 -8.77 -21.30 2.28
CA LYS A 147 -8.86 -22.77 2.11
C LYS A 147 -9.25 -23.46 3.42
N GLY A 148 -8.71 -22.97 4.55
CA GLY A 148 -9.08 -23.42 5.89
C GLY A 148 -10.54 -23.07 6.23
N ALA A 149 -10.95 -21.85 5.96
CA ALA A 149 -12.34 -21.40 6.16
C ALA A 149 -13.33 -22.26 5.35
N VAL A 150 -13.04 -22.50 4.06
CA VAL A 150 -13.86 -23.38 3.22
C VAL A 150 -13.87 -24.82 3.75
N ALA A 151 -12.73 -25.32 4.24
CA ALA A 151 -12.65 -26.67 4.82
C ALA A 151 -13.48 -26.83 6.10
N ALA A 152 -13.69 -25.76 6.86
CA ALA A 152 -14.51 -25.72 8.06
C ALA A 152 -16.03 -25.71 7.77
N LEU A 153 -16.46 -25.38 6.55
CA LEU A 153 -17.87 -25.36 6.16
C LEU A 153 -18.49 -26.78 6.17
N SER A 154 -19.81 -26.84 6.37
CA SER A 154 -20.55 -28.09 6.20
C SER A 154 -20.44 -28.62 4.76
N PRO A 155 -20.56 -29.94 4.51
CA PRO A 155 -20.53 -30.50 3.16
C PRO A 155 -21.55 -29.86 2.20
N GLU A 156 -22.74 -29.50 2.72
CA GLU A 156 -23.83 -28.87 1.97
C GLU A 156 -23.43 -27.44 1.54
N ALA A 157 -22.85 -26.65 2.47
CA ALA A 157 -22.40 -25.30 2.19
C ALA A 157 -21.23 -25.30 1.20
N ARG A 158 -20.31 -26.25 1.34
CA ARG A 158 -19.14 -26.43 0.44
C ARG A 158 -19.56 -26.83 -0.97
N ALA A 159 -20.59 -27.66 -1.14
CA ALA A 159 -21.05 -28.10 -2.45
C ALA A 159 -21.63 -26.96 -3.34
N GLY A 160 -22.00 -25.82 -2.72
CA GLY A 160 -22.46 -24.63 -3.43
C GLY A 160 -21.35 -23.66 -3.83
N MET A 161 -20.11 -23.91 -3.41
CA MET A 161 -18.98 -23.03 -3.73
C MET A 161 -18.26 -23.48 -5.02
N PRO A 162 -17.62 -22.52 -5.76
CA PRO A 162 -16.76 -22.89 -6.89
C PRO A 162 -15.65 -23.83 -6.37
N GLY A 163 -15.53 -25.01 -6.97
CA GLY A 163 -14.56 -26.04 -6.53
C GLY A 163 -13.10 -25.65 -6.79
N ASP A 164 -12.86 -24.82 -7.78
CA ASP A 164 -11.56 -24.33 -8.20
C ASP A 164 -11.50 -22.80 -8.00
N GLY A 165 -10.35 -22.28 -7.56
CA GLY A 165 -10.10 -20.84 -7.50
C GLY A 165 -10.10 -20.23 -6.09
N VAL A 166 -10.10 -21.02 -5.00
CA VAL A 166 -9.87 -20.47 -3.65
C VAL A 166 -8.38 -20.12 -3.53
N PRO A 167 -8.06 -18.82 -3.33
CA PRO A 167 -6.67 -18.38 -3.24
C PRO A 167 -5.91 -19.10 -2.12
N SER A 168 -4.62 -19.27 -2.33
CA SER A 168 -3.71 -19.80 -1.32
C SER A 168 -3.44 -18.73 -0.26
N TYR A 169 -3.07 -19.13 0.95
CA TYR A 169 -2.77 -18.23 2.06
C TYR A 169 -1.80 -17.12 1.63
N CYS A 170 -2.14 -15.86 1.89
CA CYS A 170 -1.40 -14.65 1.51
C CYS A 170 -1.21 -14.41 0.00
N GLN A 171 -1.83 -15.18 -0.87
CA GLN A 171 -1.71 -14.98 -2.33
C GLN A 171 -2.29 -13.64 -2.76
N VAL A 172 -3.46 -13.30 -2.24
CA VAL A 172 -4.15 -12.06 -2.60
C VAL A 172 -3.40 -10.82 -2.11
N TRP A 173 -2.81 -10.89 -0.91
CA TRP A 173 -1.92 -9.85 -0.41
C TRP A 173 -0.71 -9.63 -1.33
N ALA A 174 -0.06 -10.71 -1.75
CA ALA A 174 1.08 -10.62 -2.66
C ALA A 174 0.69 -10.03 -4.04
N LEU A 175 -0.47 -10.41 -4.58
CA LEU A 175 -1.01 -9.85 -5.82
C LEU A 175 -1.25 -8.33 -5.67
N GLY A 176 -1.81 -7.89 -4.54
CA GLY A 176 -1.99 -6.46 -4.25
C GLY A 176 -0.67 -5.70 -4.17
N PHE A 177 0.35 -6.29 -3.52
CA PHE A 177 1.68 -5.70 -3.48
C PHE A 177 2.29 -5.54 -4.89
N MET A 178 2.25 -6.61 -5.68
CA MET A 178 2.81 -6.59 -7.04
C MET A 178 2.02 -5.68 -7.98
N TYR A 179 0.71 -5.54 -7.79
CA TYR A 179 -0.09 -4.59 -8.54
C TYR A 179 0.39 -3.14 -8.34
N ALA A 180 0.75 -2.75 -7.11
CA ALA A 180 1.36 -1.45 -6.86
C ALA A 180 2.74 -1.32 -7.53
N VAL A 181 3.57 -2.36 -7.49
CA VAL A 181 4.88 -2.38 -8.16
C VAL A 181 4.74 -2.16 -9.67
N GLU A 182 3.76 -2.79 -10.30
CA GLU A 182 3.50 -2.70 -11.74
C GLU A 182 2.93 -1.34 -12.17
N ASN A 183 2.14 -0.69 -11.30
CA ASN A 183 1.57 0.62 -11.62
C ASN A 183 2.56 1.78 -11.48
N TRP A 184 3.61 1.64 -10.66
CA TRP A 184 4.68 2.65 -10.51
C TRP A 184 6.07 2.05 -10.74
N PRO A 185 6.35 1.46 -11.91
CA PRO A 185 7.60 0.72 -12.16
C PRO A 185 8.86 1.60 -12.04
N GLU A 186 8.73 2.92 -12.24
CA GLU A 186 9.83 3.85 -12.08
C GLU A 186 10.32 3.95 -10.63
N GLU A 187 9.45 3.74 -9.65
CA GLU A 187 9.80 3.79 -8.22
C GLU A 187 10.57 2.52 -7.78
N TRP A 188 10.44 1.44 -8.55
CA TRP A 188 11.10 0.15 -8.32
C TRP A 188 12.28 -0.09 -9.27
N THR A 189 12.75 0.97 -9.96
CA THR A 189 13.91 0.86 -10.85
C THR A 189 15.15 0.46 -10.06
N PRO A 190 15.86 -0.63 -10.45
CA PRO A 190 17.02 -1.13 -9.72
C PRO A 190 18.11 -0.07 -9.54
N PRO A 191 18.68 0.08 -8.34
CA PRO A 191 19.82 0.95 -8.11
C PRO A 191 21.05 0.55 -8.96
N ARG A 192 21.99 1.49 -9.14
CA ARG A 192 23.26 1.19 -9.79
C ARG A 192 24.18 0.36 -8.91
N ASP A 193 24.06 0.49 -7.62
CA ASP A 193 24.77 -0.32 -6.64
C ASP A 193 24.36 -1.79 -6.76
N LYS A 194 25.33 -2.71 -6.76
CA LYS A 194 25.08 -4.13 -7.00
C LYS A 194 24.42 -4.83 -5.83
N GLU A 195 24.79 -4.46 -4.59
CA GLU A 195 24.20 -5.06 -3.39
C GLU A 195 22.76 -4.59 -3.22
N ALA A 196 22.50 -3.29 -3.41
CA ALA A 196 21.17 -2.74 -3.39
C ALA A 196 20.25 -3.33 -4.46
N ARG A 197 20.78 -3.58 -5.67
CA ARG A 197 20.04 -4.29 -6.71
C ARG A 197 19.70 -5.72 -6.30
N LYS A 198 20.66 -6.42 -5.72
CA LYS A 198 20.46 -7.78 -5.26
C LYS A 198 19.36 -7.84 -4.18
N ILE A 199 19.41 -6.91 -3.21
CA ILE A 199 18.36 -6.80 -2.17
C ILE A 199 16.99 -6.59 -2.82
N LEU A 200 16.87 -5.67 -3.78
CA LEU A 200 15.62 -5.41 -4.50
C LEU A 200 15.11 -6.67 -5.22
N ASP A 201 15.98 -7.31 -6.03
CA ASP A 201 15.60 -8.47 -6.83
C ASP A 201 15.21 -9.67 -5.94
N GLU A 202 15.95 -9.95 -4.85
CA GLU A 202 15.64 -11.02 -3.91
C GLU A 202 14.35 -10.74 -3.14
N SER A 203 14.14 -9.51 -2.70
CA SER A 203 12.94 -9.13 -1.96
C SER A 203 11.68 -9.18 -2.83
N LEU A 204 11.72 -8.63 -4.04
CA LEU A 204 10.59 -8.76 -4.97
C LEU A 204 10.35 -10.23 -5.34
N GLY A 205 11.41 -11.02 -5.52
CA GLY A 205 11.32 -12.45 -5.79
C GLY A 205 10.61 -13.23 -4.67
N ALA A 206 10.85 -12.89 -3.40
CA ALA A 206 10.17 -13.51 -2.26
C ALA A 206 8.66 -13.19 -2.23
N ILE A 207 8.28 -11.96 -2.58
CA ILE A 207 6.86 -11.56 -2.66
C ILE A 207 6.18 -12.21 -3.87
N ILE A 208 6.86 -12.23 -5.04
CA ILE A 208 6.35 -12.89 -6.26
C ILE A 208 6.08 -14.38 -6.00
N ALA A 209 6.90 -15.08 -5.23
CA ALA A 209 6.68 -16.48 -4.92
C ALA A 209 5.32 -16.76 -4.24
N LEU A 210 4.77 -15.79 -3.51
CA LEU A 210 3.44 -15.90 -2.92
C LEU A 210 2.29 -15.67 -3.91
N THR A 211 2.54 -15.11 -5.10
CA THR A 211 1.50 -14.93 -6.12
C THR A 211 1.09 -16.25 -6.78
N ASP A 212 1.94 -17.26 -6.70
CA ASP A 212 1.65 -18.61 -7.20
C ASP A 212 0.79 -19.42 -6.20
N ASP A 213 0.11 -20.45 -6.69
CA ASP A 213 -0.65 -21.36 -5.85
C ASP A 213 0.26 -22.21 -4.94
N ASP A 214 -0.20 -22.43 -3.70
CA ASP A 214 0.39 -23.44 -2.82
C ASP A 214 -0.04 -24.85 -3.28
N THR A 215 0.87 -25.54 -3.96
CA THR A 215 0.66 -26.88 -4.53
C THR A 215 1.23 -27.99 -3.67
N GLU A 216 1.90 -27.67 -2.55
CA GLU A 216 2.44 -28.68 -1.65
C GLU A 216 1.37 -29.23 -0.70
N ALA A 217 1.69 -30.37 -0.06
CA ALA A 217 0.77 -30.98 0.88
C ALA A 217 0.50 -30.06 2.08
N PRO A 218 -0.78 -29.76 2.39
CA PRO A 218 -1.12 -28.95 3.55
C PRO A 218 -0.65 -29.59 4.84
N ALA A 219 -0.15 -28.78 5.79
CA ALA A 219 0.43 -29.25 7.04
C ALA A 219 -0.18 -28.57 8.28
N VAL A 220 -0.70 -27.34 8.13
CA VAL A 220 -1.30 -26.55 9.22
C VAL A 220 -2.60 -25.90 8.76
N CYS A 221 -3.46 -25.55 9.71
CA CYS A 221 -4.61 -24.71 9.51
C CYS A 221 -4.32 -23.35 10.14
N MET A 222 -4.47 -22.27 9.37
CA MET A 222 -4.31 -20.89 9.86
C MET A 222 -5.66 -20.25 10.18
N PHE A 223 -6.78 -20.89 9.83
CA PHE A 223 -8.12 -20.40 10.06
C PHE A 223 -8.60 -20.65 11.51
N GLU A 224 -8.39 -21.87 12.03
CA GLU A 224 -8.80 -22.25 13.39
C GLU A 224 -7.85 -23.29 14.01
N GLU A 225 -7.72 -23.23 15.33
CA GLU A 225 -6.90 -24.18 16.05
C GLU A 225 -7.51 -25.59 15.96
N GLY A 226 -6.70 -26.55 15.50
CA GLY A 226 -7.14 -27.94 15.32
C GLY A 226 -7.99 -28.19 14.08
N GLY A 227 -8.15 -27.20 13.21
CA GLY A 227 -8.84 -27.34 11.92
C GLY A 227 -8.10 -28.24 10.94
N ALA A 228 -8.79 -28.59 9.84
CA ALA A 228 -8.18 -29.37 8.77
C ALA A 228 -7.01 -28.60 8.12
N PRO A 229 -5.85 -29.23 7.91
CA PRO A 229 -4.72 -28.57 7.28
C PRO A 229 -5.07 -27.99 5.91
N SER A 230 -4.69 -26.73 5.69
CA SER A 230 -5.02 -25.93 4.49
C SER A 230 -3.80 -25.25 3.88
N VAL A 231 -2.73 -25.04 4.69
CA VAL A 231 -1.51 -24.32 4.30
C VAL A 231 -0.30 -25.25 4.41
N SER A 232 0.58 -25.26 3.41
CA SER A 232 1.81 -26.04 3.44
C SER A 232 2.88 -25.37 4.33
N LYS A 233 3.87 -26.15 4.77
CA LYS A 233 5.03 -25.60 5.49
C LYS A 233 5.86 -24.68 4.61
N ARG A 234 5.95 -24.98 3.32
CA ARG A 234 6.64 -24.15 2.35
C ARG A 234 5.97 -22.78 2.26
N ARG A 235 4.65 -22.74 2.13
CA ARG A 235 3.90 -21.47 2.07
C ARG A 235 4.12 -20.59 3.31
N LEU A 236 4.19 -21.17 4.50
CA LEU A 236 4.51 -20.44 5.72
C LEU A 236 5.93 -19.86 5.71
N THR A 237 6.90 -20.60 5.15
CA THR A 237 8.27 -20.12 4.99
C THR A 237 8.31 -18.97 3.98
N GLU A 238 7.68 -19.13 2.82
CA GLU A 238 7.55 -18.11 1.78
C GLU A 238 6.89 -16.81 2.34
N PHE A 239 5.87 -16.98 3.17
CA PHE A 239 5.22 -15.83 3.82
C PHE A 239 6.17 -15.10 4.77
N SER A 240 6.90 -15.82 5.61
CA SER A 240 7.90 -15.25 6.50
C SER A 240 9.01 -14.50 5.70
N ASP A 241 9.47 -15.12 4.61
CA ASP A 241 10.47 -14.52 3.72
C ASP A 241 9.93 -13.25 3.05
N ALA A 242 8.65 -13.25 2.64
CA ALA A 242 7.99 -12.08 2.06
C ALA A 242 7.82 -10.94 3.08
N LEU A 243 7.48 -11.23 4.34
CA LEU A 243 7.43 -10.19 5.38
C LEU A 243 8.80 -9.56 5.59
N TRP A 244 9.88 -10.34 5.69
CA TRP A 244 11.24 -9.80 5.74
C TRP A 244 11.62 -9.02 4.49
N ALA A 245 11.15 -9.45 3.33
CA ALA A 245 11.35 -8.73 2.07
C ALA A 245 10.75 -7.32 2.12
N VAL A 246 9.55 -7.14 2.70
CA VAL A 246 8.94 -5.82 2.88
C VAL A 246 9.82 -4.92 3.75
N TYR A 247 10.37 -5.42 4.87
CA TYR A 247 11.32 -4.67 5.69
C TYR A 247 12.58 -4.29 4.90
N ASN A 248 13.16 -5.24 4.16
CA ASN A 248 14.34 -5.00 3.33
C ASN A 248 14.07 -3.91 2.27
N LEU A 249 12.91 -3.93 1.62
CA LEU A 249 12.50 -2.92 0.63
C LEU A 249 12.31 -1.55 1.29
N ARG A 250 11.68 -1.52 2.47
CA ARG A 250 11.49 -0.28 3.23
C ARG A 250 12.83 0.35 3.60
N ASP A 251 13.76 -0.44 4.14
CA ASP A 251 15.09 0.03 4.54
C ASP A 251 15.93 0.44 3.32
N LEU A 252 15.85 -0.32 2.23
CA LEU A 252 16.53 -0.01 0.98
C LEU A 252 16.18 1.40 0.50
N TRP A 253 14.89 1.70 0.36
CA TRP A 253 14.45 2.99 -0.16
C TRP A 253 14.65 4.15 0.84
N ARG A 254 14.54 3.90 2.13
CA ARG A 254 14.91 4.89 3.16
C ARG A 254 16.38 5.28 3.05
N HIS A 255 17.25 4.31 2.77
CA HIS A 255 18.69 4.56 2.59
C HIS A 255 18.99 5.38 1.34
N PHE A 256 18.32 5.10 0.23
CA PHE A 256 18.54 5.81 -1.03
C PHE A 256 17.80 7.16 -1.10
N GLY A 257 16.81 7.40 -0.24
CA GLY A 257 15.97 8.58 -0.26
C GLY A 257 15.12 8.72 -1.53
N GLU A 258 14.38 9.84 -1.63
CA GLU A 258 13.53 10.13 -2.78
C GLU A 258 14.33 10.17 -4.08
N ARG A 259 13.68 9.76 -5.18
CA ARG A 259 14.27 9.81 -6.51
C ARG A 259 14.43 11.26 -6.94
N VAL A 260 15.65 11.77 -6.91
CA VAL A 260 15.97 13.05 -7.53
C VAL A 260 15.87 12.87 -9.05
N ALA A 261 14.81 13.41 -9.67
CA ALA A 261 14.74 13.50 -11.12
C ALA A 261 16.01 14.22 -11.58
N SER A 262 16.83 13.53 -12.37
CA SER A 262 17.99 14.19 -12.97
C SER A 262 17.44 15.35 -13.79
N LEU A 263 17.73 16.58 -13.37
CA LEU A 263 17.53 17.74 -14.20
C LEU A 263 18.24 17.40 -15.52
N ARG A 264 17.49 17.11 -16.57
CA ARG A 264 18.04 17.06 -17.90
C ARG A 264 18.69 18.42 -18.08
N ALA A 265 20.04 18.47 -18.00
CA ALA A 265 20.75 19.65 -18.45
C ALA A 265 20.20 19.92 -19.84
N GLU A 266 19.62 21.11 -20.02
CA GLU A 266 19.13 21.53 -21.33
C GLU A 266 20.25 21.17 -22.32
N THR A 267 19.94 20.30 -23.26
CA THR A 267 20.92 19.83 -24.22
C THR A 267 21.40 21.05 -24.95
N LYS A 268 22.65 21.49 -24.64
CA LYS A 268 23.24 22.61 -25.34
C LYS A 268 23.09 22.31 -26.84
N PRO A 269 22.54 23.24 -27.63
CA PRO A 269 22.34 23.01 -29.04
C PRO A 269 23.64 22.50 -29.67
N GLY A 270 23.56 21.52 -30.54
CA GLY A 270 24.71 21.02 -31.30
C GLY A 270 25.32 22.18 -32.13
N ARG A 271 26.60 22.08 -32.42
CA ARG A 271 27.32 23.15 -33.17
C ARG A 271 26.59 23.63 -34.43
N ASN A 272 25.83 22.78 -35.07
CA ASN A 272 25.09 23.07 -36.29
C ASN A 272 23.62 23.39 -36.13
N ASP A 273 23.06 23.23 -34.91
CA ASP A 273 21.65 23.52 -34.63
C ASP A 273 21.35 25.02 -34.70
N PRO A 274 20.08 25.41 -34.89
CA PRO A 274 19.67 26.79 -34.79
C PRO A 274 20.00 27.33 -33.41
N CYS A 275 20.49 28.56 -33.34
CA CYS A 275 20.81 29.19 -32.07
C CYS A 275 19.51 29.48 -31.28
N PHE A 276 19.50 29.16 -30.00
CA PHE A 276 18.35 29.37 -29.09
C PHE A 276 17.92 30.82 -28.97
N CYS A 277 18.76 31.80 -29.35
CA CYS A 277 18.42 33.23 -29.32
C CYS A 277 17.48 33.71 -30.45
N GLY A 278 16.99 32.79 -31.29
CA GLY A 278 16.07 33.15 -32.38
C GLY A 278 16.69 33.92 -33.56
N SER A 279 18.02 34.08 -33.60
CA SER A 279 18.72 34.83 -34.66
C SER A 279 18.75 34.13 -36.04
N GLY A 280 18.25 32.91 -36.14
CA GLY A 280 18.31 32.10 -37.37
C GLY A 280 19.71 31.62 -37.72
N LYS A 281 20.75 31.98 -36.95
CA LYS A 281 22.13 31.51 -37.18
C LYS A 281 22.39 30.18 -36.51
N LYS A 282 23.32 29.38 -37.06
CA LYS A 282 23.78 28.15 -36.38
C LYS A 282 24.46 28.51 -35.07
N PHE A 283 24.29 27.67 -34.04
CA PHE A 283 24.84 27.90 -32.69
C PHE A 283 26.33 28.25 -32.71
N LYS A 284 27.17 27.55 -33.48
CA LYS A 284 28.60 27.81 -33.64
C LYS A 284 28.93 29.16 -34.25
N LYS A 285 27.99 29.83 -34.88
CA LYS A 285 28.19 31.16 -35.52
C LYS A 285 27.49 32.27 -34.73
N CYS A 286 26.98 31.97 -33.53
CA CYS A 286 26.29 32.90 -32.67
C CYS A 286 26.79 32.82 -31.24
N HIS A 287 26.19 31.96 -30.39
CA HIS A 287 26.55 31.80 -28.99
C HIS A 287 27.53 30.64 -28.72
N GLY A 288 27.89 29.90 -29.73
CA GLY A 288 28.90 28.81 -29.67
C GLY A 288 30.22 29.14 -30.37
N ALA A 289 30.48 30.44 -30.63
CA ALA A 289 31.73 30.93 -31.23
C ALA A 289 32.83 31.04 -30.19
#